data_8c6366c2f61768d78ed6054344dfba06
#
_entry.id   8c6366c2f61768d78ed6054344dfba06
#
_cell.length_a   1.000
_cell.length_b   1.000
_cell.length_c   1.000
_cell.angle_alpha   90.00
_cell.angle_beta   90.00
_cell.angle_gamma   90.00
#
_symmetry.space_group_name_H-M   'P 1'
#
loop_
_entity.id
_entity.type
_entity.pdbx_description
1 polymer ?
#
loop_
_entity_poly.entity_id
_entity_poly.type
_entity_poly.pdbx_seq_one_letter_code
_entity_poly.pdbx_strand_id
1 'polypeptide(L)'
;MFERFPRKHTLVLLGHPELMFRLSMMCNEDIKSRISYSRQVLPLHDEDLAKFIIAELAAVGLGANTFDEAALQVVLRAVQGNLRLCANLCYASLLAACLDRQRIVAVSHVNSALQQPHWRSHEALLKQQVKPTRGQS
;
A
#
# COMPACT_ATOMS: atom_id res chain seq x y z
N MET A 1 46.80 -6.30 -12.36
CA MET A 1 46.24 -6.47 -13.69
C MET A 1 44.79 -5.99 -13.64
N PHE A 2 44.51 -4.79 -14.12
CA PHE A 2 43.13 -4.27 -14.16
C PHE A 2 42.48 -4.83 -15.43
N GLU A 3 41.60 -5.82 -15.29
CA GLU A 3 40.76 -6.24 -16.39
C GLU A 3 39.87 -5.06 -16.81
N ARG A 4 40.12 -4.52 -17.98
CA ARG A 4 39.24 -3.57 -18.64
C ARG A 4 38.00 -4.33 -19.06
N PHE A 5 36.95 -4.30 -18.26
CA PHE A 5 35.63 -4.75 -18.70
C PHE A 5 35.16 -3.86 -19.85
N PRO A 6 35.00 -4.41 -21.08
CA PRO A 6 34.69 -3.61 -22.26
C PRO A 6 33.26 -3.03 -22.25
N ARG A 7 32.45 -3.34 -21.26
CA ARG A 7 31.07 -2.85 -21.15
C ARG A 7 30.81 -2.32 -19.75
N LYS A 8 30.37 -1.06 -19.68
CA LYS A 8 29.89 -0.46 -18.45
C LYS A 8 28.48 -0.97 -18.19
N HIS A 9 28.29 -1.71 -17.13
CA HIS A 9 26.98 -2.16 -16.68
C HIS A 9 26.53 -1.32 -15.50
N THR A 10 25.27 -0.91 -15.52
CA THR A 10 24.62 -0.28 -14.37
C THR A 10 23.67 -1.31 -13.75
N LEU A 11 23.84 -1.58 -12.48
CA LEU A 11 22.95 -2.47 -11.71
C LEU A 11 22.08 -1.61 -10.79
N VAL A 12 20.77 -1.81 -10.89
CA VAL A 12 19.81 -1.18 -9.99
C VAL A 12 19.17 -2.26 -9.13
N LEU A 13 19.33 -2.14 -7.81
CA LEU A 13 18.70 -3.02 -6.84
C LEU A 13 17.51 -2.30 -6.20
N LEU A 14 16.35 -2.94 -6.26
CA LEU A 14 15.11 -2.48 -5.63
C LEU A 14 14.65 -3.53 -4.62
N GLY A 15 14.21 -3.08 -3.45
CA GLY A 15 13.74 -3.99 -2.43
C GLY A 15 13.17 -3.27 -1.22
N HIS A 16 12.67 -4.06 -0.26
CA HIS A 16 12.23 -3.57 1.04
C HIS A 16 13.40 -3.04 1.88
N PRO A 17 13.15 -2.27 2.95
CA PRO A 17 14.19 -1.73 3.83
C PRO A 17 15.19 -2.77 4.34
N GLU A 18 14.77 -4.02 4.51
CA GLU A 18 15.61 -5.15 4.91
C GLU A 18 16.73 -5.45 3.91
N LEU A 19 16.58 -5.02 2.65
CA LEU A 19 17.65 -5.14 1.65
C LEU A 19 18.93 -4.43 2.10
N MET A 20 18.79 -3.22 2.65
CA MET A 20 19.94 -2.46 3.15
C MET A 20 20.61 -3.15 4.34
N PHE A 21 19.83 -3.76 5.21
CA PHE A 21 20.36 -4.57 6.31
C PHE A 21 21.14 -5.78 5.78
N ARG A 22 20.60 -6.50 4.79
CA ARG A 22 21.29 -7.65 4.16
C ARG A 22 22.57 -7.23 3.46
N LEU A 23 22.57 -6.08 2.76
CA LEU A 23 23.75 -5.54 2.11
C LEU A 23 24.82 -5.09 3.13
N SER A 24 24.43 -4.76 4.36
CA SER A 24 25.38 -4.37 5.41
C SER A 24 26.08 -5.55 6.11
N MET A 25 25.65 -6.79 5.82
CA MET A 25 26.31 -7.99 6.35
C MET A 25 27.71 -8.15 5.74
N MET A 26 28.68 -8.65 6.52
CA MET A 26 30.07 -8.82 6.10
C MET A 26 30.23 -9.65 4.81
N CYS A 27 29.37 -10.64 4.58
CA CYS A 27 29.40 -11.46 3.37
C CYS A 27 29.05 -10.67 2.08
N ASN A 28 28.50 -9.47 2.19
CA ASN A 28 28.09 -8.62 1.06
C ASN A 28 28.92 -7.35 0.94
N GLU A 29 30.09 -7.27 1.62
CA GLU A 29 30.94 -6.07 1.64
C GLU A 29 31.42 -5.67 0.23
N ASP A 30 31.68 -6.64 -0.62
CA ASP A 30 32.07 -6.42 -2.01
C ASP A 30 30.96 -5.71 -2.81
N ILE A 31 29.70 -6.04 -2.56
CA ILE A 31 28.56 -5.37 -3.20
C ILE A 31 28.40 -3.96 -2.61
N LYS A 32 28.44 -3.87 -1.28
CA LYS A 32 28.27 -2.61 -0.55
C LYS A 32 29.31 -1.57 -0.97
N SER A 33 30.57 -1.98 -1.12
CA SER A 33 31.66 -1.08 -1.54
C SER A 33 31.51 -0.51 -2.96
N ARG A 34 30.66 -1.12 -3.80
CA ARG A 34 30.37 -0.71 -5.18
C ARG A 34 29.09 0.11 -5.33
N ILE A 35 28.34 0.31 -4.24
CA ILE A 35 27.15 1.15 -4.26
C ILE A 35 27.56 2.61 -4.39
N SER A 36 27.25 3.21 -5.53
CA SER A 36 27.53 4.61 -5.81
C SER A 36 26.38 5.55 -5.40
N TYR A 37 25.16 5.02 -5.30
CA TYR A 37 23.97 5.77 -4.94
C TYR A 37 22.93 4.90 -4.25
N SER A 38 22.34 5.40 -3.18
CA SER A 38 21.26 4.74 -2.45
C SER A 38 20.16 5.76 -2.09
N ARG A 39 18.92 5.37 -2.28
CA ARG A 39 17.77 6.21 -1.94
C ARG A 39 16.65 5.37 -1.37
N GLN A 40 16.01 5.86 -0.33
CA GLN A 40 14.80 5.28 0.20
C GLN A 40 13.59 6.00 -0.40
N VAL A 41 12.63 5.25 -0.91
CA VAL A 41 11.32 5.77 -1.33
C VAL A 41 10.45 5.84 -0.09
N LEU A 42 10.07 7.04 0.29
CA LEU A 42 9.20 7.28 1.45
C LEU A 42 7.73 7.10 1.06
N PRO A 43 6.85 6.77 2.02
CA PRO A 43 5.41 6.84 1.81
C PRO A 43 4.99 8.24 1.34
N LEU A 44 3.94 8.31 0.54
CA LEU A 44 3.40 9.59 0.07
C LEU A 44 2.69 10.33 1.20
N HIS A 45 2.75 11.64 1.16
CA HIS A 45 1.94 12.49 2.02
C HIS A 45 0.45 12.41 1.63
N ASP A 46 -0.43 12.66 2.58
CA ASP A 46 -1.88 12.57 2.38
C ASP A 46 -2.38 13.46 1.25
N GLU A 47 -1.80 14.66 1.09
CA GLU A 47 -2.14 15.58 -0.01
C GLU A 47 -1.82 15.01 -1.40
N ASP A 48 -0.64 14.39 -1.56
CA ASP A 48 -0.22 13.80 -2.83
C ASP A 48 -1.01 12.52 -3.12
N LEU A 49 -1.35 11.78 -2.07
CA LEU A 49 -2.18 10.60 -2.17
C LEU A 49 -3.62 10.97 -2.58
N ALA A 50 -4.17 12.05 -2.04
CA ALA A 50 -5.48 12.57 -2.44
C ALA A 50 -5.48 13.02 -3.92
N LYS A 51 -4.44 13.72 -4.36
CA LYS A 51 -4.27 14.08 -5.78
C LYS A 51 -4.20 12.85 -6.68
N PHE A 52 -3.48 11.81 -6.24
CA PHE A 52 -3.39 10.55 -6.95
C PHE A 52 -4.77 9.90 -7.11
N ILE A 53 -5.56 9.80 -6.02
CA ILE A 53 -6.93 9.25 -6.08
C ILE A 53 -7.80 10.02 -7.08
N ILE A 54 -7.77 11.36 -7.03
CA ILE A 54 -8.56 12.20 -7.92
C ILE A 54 -8.12 12.00 -9.38
N ALA A 55 -6.83 11.90 -9.65
CA ALA A 55 -6.30 11.67 -10.99
C ALA A 55 -6.73 10.31 -11.54
N GLU A 56 -6.68 9.25 -10.73
CA GLU A 56 -7.12 7.90 -11.12
C GLU A 56 -8.64 7.86 -11.40
N LEU A 57 -9.44 8.51 -10.55
CA LEU A 57 -10.89 8.65 -10.78
C LEU A 57 -11.19 9.38 -12.10
N ALA A 58 -10.50 10.48 -12.35
CA ALA A 58 -10.66 11.25 -13.59
C ALA A 58 -10.27 10.43 -14.84
N ALA A 59 -9.22 9.61 -14.75
CA ALA A 59 -8.75 8.75 -15.84
C ALA A 59 -9.81 7.72 -16.27
N VAL A 60 -10.68 7.30 -15.35
CA VAL A 60 -11.79 6.37 -15.63
C VAL A 60 -13.14 7.08 -15.81
N GLY A 61 -13.15 8.41 -15.91
CA GLY A 61 -14.35 9.21 -16.14
C GLY A 61 -15.23 9.44 -14.92
N LEU A 62 -14.69 9.19 -13.71
CA LEU A 62 -15.38 9.48 -12.45
C LEU A 62 -15.02 10.89 -11.93
N GLY A 63 -15.98 11.56 -11.29
CA GLY A 63 -15.76 12.89 -10.72
C GLY A 63 -14.96 12.85 -9.41
N ALA A 64 -14.35 13.98 -9.08
CA ALA A 64 -13.62 14.13 -7.79
C ALA A 64 -14.53 13.94 -6.56
N ASN A 65 -15.84 14.13 -6.71
CA ASN A 65 -16.85 13.92 -5.67
C ASN A 65 -17.37 12.48 -5.58
N THR A 66 -16.72 11.54 -6.25
CA THR A 66 -17.06 10.10 -6.15
C THR A 66 -16.88 9.57 -4.73
N PHE A 67 -15.88 10.05 -4.01
CA PHE A 67 -15.72 9.79 -2.58
C PHE A 67 -16.23 10.97 -1.78
N ASP A 68 -17.04 10.69 -0.75
CA ASP A 68 -17.33 11.66 0.30
C ASP A 68 -16.05 12.06 1.02
N GLU A 69 -15.96 13.33 1.46
CA GLU A 69 -14.76 13.85 2.10
C GLU A 69 -14.34 13.01 3.32
N ALA A 70 -15.32 12.63 4.15
CA ALA A 70 -15.08 11.77 5.30
C ALA A 70 -14.57 10.38 4.89
N ALA A 71 -15.10 9.80 3.80
CA ALA A 71 -14.63 8.52 3.26
C ALA A 71 -13.19 8.62 2.75
N LEU A 72 -12.86 9.71 2.05
CA LEU A 72 -11.51 9.97 1.56
C LEU A 72 -10.51 10.05 2.73
N GLN A 73 -10.86 10.75 3.80
CA GLN A 73 -10.01 10.85 5.00
C GLN A 73 -9.76 9.48 5.65
N VAL A 74 -10.78 8.61 5.70
CA VAL A 74 -10.62 7.24 6.22
C VAL A 74 -9.66 6.43 5.32
N VAL A 75 -9.77 6.54 4.00
CA VAL A 75 -8.85 5.88 3.06
C VAL A 75 -7.42 6.34 3.30
N LEU A 76 -7.16 7.65 3.34
CA LEU A 76 -5.81 8.21 3.51
C LEU A 76 -5.16 7.71 4.80
N ARG A 77 -5.89 7.71 5.92
CA ARG A 77 -5.39 7.20 7.21
C ARG A 77 -5.13 5.70 7.19
N ALA A 78 -5.97 4.92 6.50
CA ALA A 78 -5.83 3.47 6.46
C ALA A 78 -4.62 3.00 5.65
N VAL A 79 -4.27 3.71 4.57
CA VAL A 79 -3.23 3.27 3.64
C VAL A 79 -1.84 3.83 3.96
N GLN A 80 -1.73 4.84 4.82
CA GLN A 80 -0.47 5.40 5.32
C GLN A 80 0.56 5.70 4.23
N GLY A 81 0.14 6.31 3.15
CA GLY A 81 1.03 6.69 2.04
C GLY A 81 1.40 5.55 1.08
N ASN A 82 0.83 4.37 1.21
CA ASN A 82 1.09 3.23 0.33
C ASN A 82 0.16 3.22 -0.87
N LEU A 83 0.69 3.51 -2.07
CA LEU A 83 -0.09 3.60 -3.32
C LEU A 83 -0.83 2.31 -3.68
N ARG A 84 -0.20 1.14 -3.47
CA ARG A 84 -0.84 -0.15 -3.78
C ARG A 84 -2.05 -0.40 -2.88
N LEU A 85 -1.88 -0.16 -1.58
CA LEU A 85 -2.97 -0.28 -0.62
C LEU A 85 -4.07 0.74 -0.93
N CYS A 86 -3.71 1.96 -1.33
CA CYS A 86 -4.63 3.00 -1.72
C CYS A 86 -5.51 2.56 -2.91
N ALA A 87 -4.89 2.13 -4.01
CA ALA A 87 -5.61 1.66 -5.19
C ALA A 87 -6.56 0.49 -4.85
N ASN A 88 -6.08 -0.49 -4.08
CA ASN A 88 -6.89 -1.64 -3.69
C ASN A 88 -8.07 -1.24 -2.80
N LEU A 89 -7.86 -0.36 -1.81
CA LEU A 89 -8.92 0.08 -0.91
C LEU A 89 -9.97 0.93 -1.64
N CYS A 90 -9.53 1.84 -2.51
CA CYS A 90 -10.43 2.63 -3.34
C CYS A 90 -11.28 1.72 -4.24
N TYR A 91 -10.66 0.74 -4.90
CA TYR A 91 -11.38 -0.23 -5.74
C TYR A 91 -12.42 -1.03 -4.95
N ALA A 92 -12.04 -1.59 -3.80
CA ALA A 92 -12.96 -2.34 -2.94
C ALA A 92 -14.11 -1.49 -2.41
N SER A 93 -13.84 -0.21 -2.08
CA SER A 93 -14.86 0.74 -1.62
C SER A 93 -15.82 1.15 -2.74
N LEU A 94 -15.32 1.35 -3.96
CA LEU A 94 -16.15 1.59 -5.14
C LEU A 94 -17.04 0.39 -5.46
N LEU A 95 -16.51 -0.82 -5.36
CA LEU A 95 -17.26 -2.04 -5.54
C LEU A 95 -18.38 -2.18 -4.51
N ALA A 96 -18.09 -1.89 -3.23
CA ALA A 96 -19.08 -1.90 -2.16
C ALA A 96 -20.22 -0.89 -2.44
N ALA A 97 -19.88 0.34 -2.83
CA ALA A 97 -20.86 1.35 -3.20
C ALA A 97 -21.71 0.93 -4.41
N CYS A 98 -21.10 0.30 -5.41
CA CYS A 98 -21.79 -0.22 -6.57
C CYS A 98 -22.80 -1.34 -6.20
N LEU A 99 -22.43 -2.24 -5.31
CA LEU A 99 -23.31 -3.28 -4.80
C LEU A 99 -24.51 -2.69 -4.04
N ASP A 100 -24.28 -1.62 -3.29
CA ASP A 100 -25.33 -0.85 -2.60
C ASP A 100 -26.09 0.13 -3.51
N ARG A 101 -25.79 0.13 -4.83
CA ARG A 101 -26.37 1.02 -5.84
C ARG A 101 -26.23 2.50 -5.49
N GLN A 102 -25.16 2.86 -4.82
CA GLN A 102 -24.82 4.23 -4.47
C GLN A 102 -23.83 4.81 -5.48
N ARG A 103 -23.97 6.11 -5.81
CA ARG A 103 -23.06 6.82 -6.71
C ARG A 103 -21.88 7.46 -6.00
N ILE A 104 -21.99 7.63 -4.69
CA ILE A 104 -20.99 8.24 -3.84
C ILE A 104 -20.51 7.20 -2.84
N VAL A 105 -19.21 7.10 -2.70
CA VAL A 105 -18.57 6.23 -1.72
C VAL A 105 -18.57 6.92 -0.37
N ALA A 106 -19.38 6.40 0.56
CA ALA A 106 -19.46 6.85 1.94
C ALA A 106 -18.50 6.06 2.85
N VAL A 107 -18.31 6.53 4.08
CA VAL A 107 -17.49 5.87 5.10
C VAL A 107 -17.90 4.42 5.34
N SER A 108 -19.20 4.10 5.26
CA SER A 108 -19.71 2.73 5.41
C SER A 108 -19.11 1.76 4.39
N HIS A 109 -18.97 2.18 3.13
CA HIS A 109 -18.39 1.36 2.07
C HIS A 109 -16.89 1.12 2.28
N VAL A 110 -16.16 2.15 2.72
CA VAL A 110 -14.73 2.02 3.08
C VAL A 110 -14.55 1.07 4.27
N ASN A 111 -15.39 1.20 5.29
CA ASN A 111 -15.35 0.30 6.44
C ASN A 111 -15.68 -1.15 6.07
N SER A 112 -16.65 -1.37 5.17
CA SER A 112 -16.94 -2.69 4.63
C SER A 112 -15.73 -3.29 3.90
N ALA A 113 -15.04 -2.50 3.10
CA ALA A 113 -13.81 -2.92 2.43
C ALA A 113 -12.71 -3.29 3.43
N LEU A 114 -12.49 -2.47 4.47
CA LEU A 114 -11.49 -2.72 5.53
C LEU A 114 -11.80 -3.96 6.40
N GLN A 115 -13.05 -4.40 6.45
CA GLN A 115 -13.43 -5.61 7.18
C GLN A 115 -13.06 -6.89 6.45
N GLN A 116 -12.70 -6.83 5.17
CA GLN A 116 -12.29 -8.02 4.42
C GLN A 116 -11.01 -8.64 5.04
N PRO A 117 -10.88 -9.98 5.04
CA PRO A 117 -9.80 -10.67 5.77
C PRO A 117 -8.39 -10.21 5.43
N HIS A 118 -8.11 -9.87 4.16
CA HIS A 118 -6.79 -9.46 3.71
C HIS A 118 -6.37 -8.05 4.17
N TRP A 119 -7.31 -7.24 4.68
CA TRP A 119 -7.02 -5.95 5.31
C TRP A 119 -6.74 -6.04 6.80
N ARG A 120 -7.14 -7.16 7.43
CA ARG A 120 -6.93 -7.36 8.85
C ARG A 120 -5.49 -7.78 9.11
N SER A 121 -4.86 -7.20 10.12
CA SER A 121 -3.56 -7.69 10.57
C SER A 121 -3.70 -9.15 11.04
N HIS A 122 -2.66 -9.95 10.84
CA HIS A 122 -2.61 -11.35 11.28
C HIS A 122 -3.01 -11.52 12.76
N GLU A 123 -2.65 -10.53 13.57
CA GLU A 123 -2.99 -10.48 15.00
C GLU A 123 -4.49 -10.32 15.28
N ALA A 124 -5.18 -9.53 14.45
CA ALA A 124 -6.64 -9.36 14.55
C ALA A 124 -7.40 -10.62 14.13
N LEU A 125 -6.87 -11.37 13.16
CA LEU A 125 -7.42 -12.65 12.73
C LEU A 125 -7.27 -13.72 13.81
N LEU A 126 -6.12 -13.79 14.47
CA LEU A 126 -5.90 -14.73 15.57
C LEU A 126 -6.79 -14.45 16.78
N LYS A 127 -7.04 -13.19 17.12
CA LYS A 127 -7.95 -12.81 18.21
C LYS A 127 -9.41 -13.22 17.97
N GLN A 128 -9.84 -13.32 16.72
CA GLN A 128 -11.18 -13.78 16.39
C GLN A 128 -11.35 -15.30 16.48
N GLN A 129 -10.30 -16.08 16.23
CA GLN A 129 -10.32 -17.54 16.34
C GLN A 129 -10.35 -18.01 17.82
N VAL A 130 -9.94 -17.16 18.75
CA VAL A 130 -9.87 -17.48 20.19
C VAL A 130 -11.17 -17.16 20.94
N LYS A 131 -12.24 -16.65 20.30
CA LYS A 131 -13.54 -16.52 20.96
C LYS A 131 -14.15 -17.91 21.14
N PRO A 132 -14.19 -18.46 22.38
CA PRO A 132 -14.85 -19.75 22.61
C PRO A 132 -16.33 -19.58 22.33
N THR A 133 -16.86 -20.51 21.57
CA THR A 133 -18.30 -20.75 21.44
C THR A 133 -18.83 -21.01 22.85
N ARG A 134 -19.36 -20.00 23.52
CA ARG A 134 -20.08 -20.20 24.77
C ARG A 134 -21.35 -20.98 24.44
N GLY A 135 -21.38 -22.17 25.00
CA GLY A 135 -22.36 -23.23 24.85
C GLY A 135 -23.81 -22.74 24.97
N GLN A 136 -24.56 -23.31 24.10
CA GLN A 136 -25.99 -23.55 24.33
C GLN A 136 -26.10 -24.64 25.39
N SER A 137 -26.69 -24.30 26.51
CA SER A 137 -27.35 -25.20 27.43
C SER A 137 -28.78 -24.72 27.59
#